data_f1e268e0946009fb754f855b0f716e8b
#
_entry.id   f1e268e0946009fb754f855b0f716e8b
#
_cell.length_a   1.000
_cell.length_b   1.000
_cell.length_c   1.000
_cell.angle_alpha   90.00
_cell.angle_beta   90.00
_cell.angle_gamma   90.00
#
_symmetry.space_group_name_H-M   'P 1'
#
loop_
_entity.id
_entity.type
_entity.pdbx_description
1 polymer ?
#
loop_
_entity_poly.entity_id
_entity_poly.type
_entity_poly.pdbx_seq_one_letter_code
_entity_poly.pdbx_strand_id
1 'polypeptide(L)'
;MKVGPLLAHLHVLEEALAAELRAAAERHRDDHDVYHQCHTFAVTADKRVQALGPLEQRYEGKPIWSTAVGAGSSDLLEDLRMLYLRSQESAITWVMAAQAAKAARDKELLSLATDSQTETELQAKWFTTRIKTGAPQALVVG
;
A
#
# COMPACT_ATOMS: atom_id res chain seq x y z
N MET A 1 -10.12 20.38 11.48
CA MET A 1 -8.92 19.83 10.83
C MET A 1 -9.03 18.32 10.79
N LYS A 2 -8.71 17.71 9.66
CA LYS A 2 -8.85 16.25 9.50
C LYS A 2 -7.50 15.54 9.23
N VAL A 3 -6.40 16.15 9.62
CA VAL A 3 -5.06 15.53 9.48
C VAL A 3 -4.98 14.27 10.33
N GLY A 4 -5.39 14.33 11.59
CA GLY A 4 -5.41 13.16 12.47
C GLY A 4 -6.23 11.99 11.91
N PRO A 5 -7.48 12.20 11.50
CA PRO A 5 -8.28 11.17 10.84
C PRO A 5 -7.65 10.61 9.55
N LEU A 6 -6.98 11.43 8.77
CA LEU A 6 -6.27 10.96 7.57
C LEU A 6 -5.09 10.06 7.94
N LEU A 7 -4.29 10.44 8.93
CA LEU A 7 -3.15 9.63 9.39
C LEU A 7 -3.62 8.31 10.00
N ALA A 8 -4.71 8.33 10.77
CA ALA A 8 -5.31 7.10 11.30
C ALA A 8 -5.78 6.18 10.18
N HIS A 9 -6.34 6.74 9.11
CA HIS A 9 -6.73 5.97 7.93
C HIS A 9 -5.51 5.36 7.24
N LEU A 10 -4.43 6.13 7.05
CA LEU A 10 -3.17 5.63 6.47
C LEU A 10 -2.59 4.48 7.29
N HIS A 11 -2.65 4.57 8.60
CA HIS A 11 -2.19 3.50 9.49
C HIS A 11 -2.93 2.19 9.19
N VAL A 12 -4.26 2.25 9.17
CA VAL A 12 -5.10 1.07 8.89
C VAL A 12 -4.88 0.56 7.48
N LEU A 13 -4.79 1.46 6.51
CA LEU A 13 -4.60 1.11 5.10
C LEU A 13 -3.25 0.40 4.87
N GLU A 14 -2.17 0.92 5.47
CA GLU A 14 -0.85 0.32 5.34
C GLU A 14 -0.75 -1.02 6.07
N GLU A 15 -1.40 -1.17 7.22
CA GLU A 15 -1.49 -2.46 7.90
C GLU A 15 -2.25 -3.49 7.07
N ALA A 16 -3.36 -3.09 6.45
CA ALA A 16 -4.12 -3.95 5.55
C ALA A 16 -3.28 -4.37 4.34
N LEU A 17 -2.56 -3.41 3.74
CA LEU A 17 -1.68 -3.67 2.61
C LEU A 17 -0.58 -4.69 2.99
N ALA A 18 0.07 -4.51 4.13
CA ALA A 18 1.10 -5.43 4.59
C ALA A 18 0.53 -6.85 4.77
N ALA A 19 -0.65 -6.97 5.38
CA ALA A 19 -1.31 -8.26 5.57
C ALA A 19 -1.68 -8.91 4.24
N GLU A 20 -2.24 -8.16 3.31
CA GLU A 20 -2.61 -8.65 1.98
C GLU A 20 -1.38 -9.10 1.18
N LEU A 21 -0.29 -8.36 1.26
CA LEU A 21 0.98 -8.70 0.59
C LEU A 21 1.56 -10.00 1.14
N ARG A 22 1.59 -10.17 2.46
CA ARG A 22 2.10 -11.40 3.08
C ARG A 22 1.24 -12.61 2.74
N ALA A 23 -0.08 -12.44 2.78
CA ALA A 23 -1.01 -13.52 2.44
C ALA A 23 -0.87 -13.95 0.97
N ALA A 24 -0.75 -12.99 0.05
CA ALA A 24 -0.53 -13.27 -1.37
C ALA A 24 0.80 -13.98 -1.61
N ALA A 25 1.88 -13.54 -0.94
CA ALA A 25 3.18 -14.20 -1.03
C ALA A 25 3.06 -15.69 -0.69
N GLU A 26 2.38 -16.02 0.40
CA GLU A 26 2.21 -17.41 0.83
C GLU A 26 1.30 -18.20 -0.12
N ARG A 27 0.21 -17.59 -0.62
CA ARG A 27 -0.68 -18.28 -1.59
C ARG A 27 0.05 -18.62 -2.89
N HIS A 28 0.99 -17.78 -3.32
CA HIS A 28 1.69 -17.90 -4.61
C HIS A 28 3.18 -18.16 -4.41
N ARG A 29 3.53 -18.90 -3.37
CA ARG A 29 4.93 -19.15 -3.01
C ARG A 29 5.72 -19.89 -4.09
N ASP A 30 5.05 -20.56 -5.02
CA ASP A 30 5.70 -21.24 -6.14
C ASP A 30 6.21 -20.24 -7.20
N ASP A 31 5.69 -19.01 -7.20
CA ASP A 31 6.21 -17.92 -8.02
C ASP A 31 7.23 -17.14 -7.18
N HIS A 32 8.52 -17.38 -7.43
CA HIS A 32 9.59 -16.83 -6.61
C HIS A 32 9.61 -15.31 -6.60
N ASP A 33 9.38 -14.67 -7.75
CA ASP A 33 9.39 -13.21 -7.85
C ASP A 33 8.27 -12.59 -7.04
N VAL A 34 7.05 -13.14 -7.15
CA VAL A 34 5.90 -12.67 -6.38
C VAL A 34 6.12 -12.90 -4.89
N TYR A 35 6.58 -14.09 -4.51
CA TYR A 35 6.86 -14.41 -3.11
C TYR A 35 7.82 -13.42 -2.47
N HIS A 36 8.98 -13.24 -3.07
CA HIS A 36 10.01 -12.36 -2.50
C HIS A 36 9.61 -10.89 -2.56
N GLN A 37 9.06 -10.44 -3.67
CA GLN A 37 8.71 -9.03 -3.83
C GLN A 37 7.55 -8.61 -2.92
N CYS A 38 6.53 -9.46 -2.77
CA CYS A 38 5.43 -9.16 -1.86
C CYS A 38 5.90 -9.09 -0.41
N HIS A 39 6.79 -9.98 0.03
CA HIS A 39 7.37 -9.89 1.37
C HIS A 39 8.19 -8.62 1.55
N THR A 40 8.97 -8.23 0.56
CA THR A 40 9.76 -6.99 0.59
C THR A 40 8.84 -5.77 0.71
N PHE A 41 7.79 -5.72 -0.08
CA PHE A 41 6.81 -4.63 -0.02
C PHE A 41 6.08 -4.58 1.33
N ALA A 42 5.78 -5.75 1.92
CA ALA A 42 5.15 -5.80 3.23
C ALA A 42 6.04 -5.20 4.33
N VAL A 43 7.34 -5.49 4.29
CA VAL A 43 8.30 -4.88 5.23
C VAL A 43 8.33 -3.37 5.06
N THR A 44 8.31 -2.88 3.83
CA THR A 44 8.28 -1.43 3.55
C THR A 44 6.99 -0.79 4.09
N ALA A 45 5.85 -1.46 3.92
CA ALA A 45 4.58 -1.00 4.49
C ALA A 45 4.63 -0.92 6.02
N ASP A 46 5.23 -1.93 6.68
CA ASP A 46 5.43 -1.91 8.13
C ASP A 46 6.27 -0.71 8.58
N LYS A 47 7.30 -0.38 7.82
CA LYS A 47 8.14 0.80 8.12
C LYS A 47 7.35 2.10 8.03
N ARG A 48 6.44 2.20 7.06
CA ARG A 48 5.55 3.37 6.94
C ARG A 48 4.62 3.46 8.16
N VAL A 49 4.06 2.34 8.62
CA VAL A 49 3.24 2.30 9.83
C VAL A 49 4.04 2.79 11.04
N GLN A 50 5.26 2.30 11.21
CA GLN A 50 6.12 2.72 12.32
C GLN A 50 6.43 4.21 12.26
N ALA A 51 6.70 4.73 11.07
CA ALA A 51 7.00 6.15 10.88
C ALA A 51 5.79 7.06 11.16
N LEU A 52 4.57 6.54 10.95
CA LEU A 52 3.34 7.27 11.26
C LEU A 52 3.12 7.47 12.77
N GLY A 53 3.62 6.55 13.60
CA GLY A 53 3.35 6.55 15.04
C GLY A 53 3.59 7.89 15.74
N PRO A 54 4.81 8.48 15.66
CA PRO A 54 5.07 9.79 16.27
C PRO A 54 4.21 10.93 15.72
N LEU A 55 3.86 10.86 14.44
CA LEU A 55 3.02 11.87 13.78
C LEU A 55 1.56 11.75 14.24
N GLU A 56 1.06 10.53 14.39
CA GLU A 56 -0.30 10.29 14.91
C GLU A 56 -0.47 10.82 16.33
N GLN A 57 0.60 10.80 17.13
CA GLN A 57 0.56 11.36 18.48
C GLN A 57 0.34 12.88 18.49
N ARG A 58 0.76 13.58 17.44
CA ARG A 58 0.55 15.04 17.31
C ARG A 58 -0.84 15.39 16.77
N TYR A 59 -1.50 14.45 16.11
CA TYR A 59 -2.79 14.65 15.47
C TYR A 59 -3.74 13.55 15.90
N GLU A 60 -4.75 13.88 16.66
CA GLU A 60 -5.73 12.90 17.13
C GLU A 60 -6.84 12.69 16.10
N GLY A 61 -7.37 11.49 16.05
CA GLY A 61 -8.52 11.19 15.22
C GLY A 61 -8.73 9.71 14.98
N LYS A 62 -9.91 9.36 14.53
CA LYS A 62 -10.25 8.03 14.05
C LYS A 62 -10.16 8.02 12.53
N PRO A 63 -9.95 6.85 11.89
CA PRO A 63 -9.86 6.77 10.43
C PRO A 63 -11.00 7.50 9.73
N ILE A 64 -10.66 8.35 8.76
CA ILE A 64 -11.64 9.17 8.03
C ILE A 64 -12.53 8.33 7.12
N TRP A 65 -11.99 7.22 6.61
CA TRP A 65 -12.73 6.26 5.77
C TRP A 65 -12.54 4.86 6.33
N SER A 66 -13.43 3.94 5.95
CA SER A 66 -13.26 2.53 6.28
C SER A 66 -12.36 1.83 5.27
N THR A 67 -11.68 0.78 5.73
CA THR A 67 -10.82 -0.05 4.88
C THR A 67 -11.28 -1.50 5.01
N ALA A 68 -11.61 -2.11 3.87
CA ALA A 68 -11.92 -3.53 3.82
C ALA A 68 -10.65 -4.30 3.41
N VAL A 69 -10.35 -5.38 4.13
CA VAL A 69 -9.24 -6.28 3.78
C VAL A 69 -9.78 -7.32 2.80
N GLY A 70 -9.12 -7.45 1.65
CA GLY A 70 -9.48 -8.45 0.66
C GLY A 70 -9.14 -9.86 1.12
N ALA A 71 -10.00 -10.81 0.79
CA ALA A 71 -9.77 -12.23 1.12
C ALA A 71 -8.66 -12.87 0.27
N GLY A 72 -8.34 -12.25 -0.87
CA GLY A 72 -7.38 -12.78 -1.82
C GLY A 72 -7.97 -13.86 -2.72
N SER A 73 -7.15 -14.37 -3.61
CA SER A 73 -7.56 -15.36 -4.59
C SER A 73 -6.45 -16.37 -4.85
N SER A 74 -6.83 -17.61 -5.16
CA SER A 74 -5.88 -18.61 -5.66
C SER A 74 -5.41 -18.30 -7.08
N ASP A 75 -6.14 -17.42 -7.80
CA ASP A 75 -5.74 -16.93 -9.11
C ASP A 75 -4.71 -15.83 -8.95
N LEU A 76 -3.49 -16.10 -9.42
CA LEU A 76 -2.38 -15.15 -9.31
C LEU A 76 -2.69 -13.82 -10.01
N LEU A 77 -3.28 -13.85 -11.20
CA LEU A 77 -3.58 -12.62 -11.94
C LEU A 77 -4.56 -11.74 -11.17
N GLU A 78 -5.59 -12.33 -10.56
CA GLU A 78 -6.56 -11.61 -9.75
C GLU A 78 -5.90 -11.00 -8.51
N ASP A 79 -5.06 -11.75 -7.80
CA ASP A 79 -4.32 -11.22 -6.66
C ASP A 79 -3.40 -10.07 -7.04
N LEU A 80 -2.68 -10.18 -8.15
CA LEU A 80 -1.82 -9.10 -8.64
C LEU A 80 -2.64 -7.84 -8.96
N ARG A 81 -3.82 -8.02 -9.56
CA ARG A 81 -4.71 -6.89 -9.85
C ARG A 81 -5.16 -6.21 -8.55
N MET A 82 -5.58 -6.98 -7.55
CA MET A 82 -6.03 -6.43 -6.28
C MET A 82 -4.91 -5.72 -5.53
N LEU A 83 -3.71 -6.28 -5.54
CA LEU A 83 -2.53 -5.65 -4.92
C LEU A 83 -2.13 -4.37 -5.64
N TYR A 84 -2.26 -4.34 -6.97
CA TYR A 84 -2.08 -3.12 -7.73
C TYR A 84 -3.06 -2.03 -7.28
N LEU A 85 -4.35 -2.37 -7.20
CA LEU A 85 -5.39 -1.41 -6.79
C LEU A 85 -5.15 -0.90 -5.37
N ARG A 86 -4.78 -1.77 -4.45
CA ARG A 86 -4.47 -1.39 -3.08
C ARG A 86 -3.23 -0.48 -3.02
N SER A 87 -2.21 -0.77 -3.81
CA SER A 87 -1.00 0.07 -3.89
C SER A 87 -1.33 1.47 -4.42
N GLN A 88 -2.22 1.58 -5.41
CA GLN A 88 -2.69 2.86 -5.93
C GLN A 88 -3.53 3.62 -4.91
N GLU A 89 -4.38 2.92 -4.15
CA GLU A 89 -5.14 3.52 -3.05
C GLU A 89 -4.20 4.13 -2.01
N SER A 90 -3.16 3.38 -1.64
CA SER A 90 -2.12 3.90 -0.74
C SER A 90 -1.44 5.13 -1.32
N ALA A 91 -0.99 5.05 -2.57
CA ALA A 91 -0.27 6.15 -3.23
C ALA A 91 -1.10 7.45 -3.26
N ILE A 92 -2.37 7.37 -3.66
CA ILE A 92 -3.22 8.57 -3.72
C ILE A 92 -3.50 9.14 -2.33
N THR A 93 -3.60 8.29 -1.32
CA THR A 93 -3.80 8.75 0.05
C THR A 93 -2.57 9.49 0.58
N TRP A 94 -1.37 9.04 0.23
CA TRP A 94 -0.13 9.75 0.55
C TRP A 94 -0.02 11.09 -0.19
N VAL A 95 -0.58 11.20 -1.40
CA VAL A 95 -0.69 12.49 -2.10
C VAL A 95 -1.52 13.47 -1.26
N MET A 96 -2.65 13.03 -0.73
CA MET A 96 -3.49 13.85 0.14
C MET A 96 -2.73 14.26 1.40
N ALA A 97 -2.00 13.34 2.01
CA ALA A 97 -1.19 13.63 3.21
C ALA A 97 -0.10 14.66 2.91
N ALA A 98 0.55 14.59 1.75
CA ALA A 98 1.57 15.56 1.35
C ALA A 98 0.97 16.96 1.20
N GLN A 99 -0.21 17.08 0.60
CA GLN A 99 -0.87 18.36 0.45
C GLN A 99 -1.33 18.92 1.81
N ALA A 100 -1.85 18.07 2.68
CA ALA A 100 -2.22 18.46 4.04
C ALA A 100 -0.98 18.93 4.83
N ALA A 101 0.14 18.23 4.69
CA ALA A 101 1.39 18.58 5.35
C ALA A 101 1.90 19.97 4.92
N LYS A 102 1.82 20.27 3.63
CA LYS A 102 2.18 21.59 3.11
C LYS A 102 1.31 22.68 3.73
N ALA A 103 0.01 22.48 3.77
CA ALA A 103 -0.93 23.44 4.35
C ALA A 103 -0.71 23.62 5.85
N ALA A 104 -0.40 22.54 6.57
CA ALA A 104 -0.13 22.57 8.01
C ALA A 104 1.31 22.98 8.35
N ARG A 105 2.16 23.16 7.35
CA ARG A 105 3.60 23.46 7.52
C ARG A 105 4.32 22.41 8.37
N ASP A 106 3.95 21.15 8.21
CA ASP A 106 4.54 20.02 8.92
C ASP A 106 5.59 19.37 8.01
N LYS A 107 6.85 19.68 8.24
CA LYS A 107 7.96 19.21 7.40
C LYS A 107 8.22 17.72 7.55
N GLU A 108 8.04 17.16 8.75
CA GLU A 108 8.23 15.73 8.98
C GLU A 108 7.17 14.92 8.25
N LEU A 109 5.91 15.34 8.35
CA LEU A 109 4.82 14.69 7.65
C LEU A 109 5.00 14.81 6.13
N LEU A 110 5.42 15.97 5.64
CA LEU A 110 5.67 16.17 4.21
C LEU A 110 6.74 15.21 3.69
N SER A 111 7.84 15.07 4.42
CA SER A 111 8.92 14.16 4.05
C SER A 111 8.45 12.71 3.99
N LEU A 112 7.77 12.25 5.03
CA LEU A 112 7.22 10.89 5.07
C LEU A 112 6.22 10.67 3.93
N ALA A 113 5.31 11.61 3.72
CA ALA A 113 4.27 11.48 2.68
C ALA A 113 4.87 11.44 1.28
N THR A 114 5.86 12.29 1.00
CA THR A 114 6.53 12.33 -0.30
C THR A 114 7.30 11.05 -0.58
N ASP A 115 8.05 10.55 0.40
CA ASP A 115 8.80 9.30 0.27
C ASP A 115 7.86 8.10 0.11
N SER A 116 6.80 8.07 0.91
CA SER A 116 5.80 6.99 0.86
C SER A 116 5.04 6.95 -0.46
N GLN A 117 4.70 8.12 -1.00
CA GLN A 117 4.08 8.24 -2.32
C GLN A 117 4.96 7.62 -3.39
N THR A 118 6.24 7.99 -3.41
CA THR A 118 7.21 7.44 -4.37
C THR A 118 7.33 5.93 -4.25
N GLU A 119 7.46 5.41 -3.03
CA GLU A 119 7.56 3.97 -2.78
C GLU A 119 6.33 3.21 -3.25
N THR A 120 5.13 3.71 -2.93
CA THR A 120 3.89 3.03 -3.29
C THR A 120 3.58 3.12 -4.79
N GLU A 121 3.96 4.19 -5.45
CA GLU A 121 3.87 4.30 -6.91
C GLU A 121 4.80 3.30 -7.62
N LEU A 122 6.03 3.13 -7.12
CA LEU A 122 6.95 2.13 -7.65
C LEU A 122 6.43 0.70 -7.41
N GLN A 123 5.83 0.46 -6.25
CA GLN A 123 5.18 -0.83 -5.94
C GLN A 123 4.06 -1.13 -6.93
N ALA A 124 3.17 -0.17 -7.19
CA ALA A 124 2.08 -0.32 -8.15
C ALA A 124 2.64 -0.61 -9.56
N LYS A 125 3.71 0.07 -9.93
CA LYS A 125 4.37 -0.12 -11.23
C LYS A 125 4.95 -1.54 -11.36
N TRP A 126 5.51 -2.08 -10.30
CA TRP A 126 5.99 -3.47 -10.30
C TRP A 126 4.84 -4.43 -10.58
N PHE A 127 3.70 -4.25 -9.93
CA PHE A 127 2.52 -5.09 -10.19
C PHE A 127 2.03 -4.96 -11.62
N THR A 128 2.00 -3.73 -12.17
CA THR A 128 1.63 -3.51 -13.59
C THR A 128 2.53 -4.30 -14.52
N THR A 129 3.83 -4.26 -14.30
CA THR A 129 4.80 -5.00 -15.12
C THR A 129 4.58 -6.51 -15.03
N ARG A 130 4.34 -7.01 -13.82
CA ARG A 130 4.11 -8.45 -13.61
C ARG A 130 2.79 -8.91 -14.21
N ILE A 131 1.75 -8.05 -14.15
CA ILE A 131 0.45 -8.30 -14.79
C ILE A 131 0.62 -8.39 -16.31
N LYS A 132 1.37 -7.49 -16.91
CA LYS A 132 1.63 -7.52 -18.37
C LYS A 132 2.28 -8.83 -18.80
N THR A 133 3.16 -9.38 -17.98
CA THR A 133 3.82 -10.66 -18.24
C THR A 133 2.84 -11.82 -18.07
N GLY A 134 2.00 -11.79 -17.04
CA GLY A 134 1.12 -12.91 -16.69
C GLY A 134 -0.19 -12.97 -17.45
N ALA A 135 -0.74 -11.81 -17.89
CA ALA A 135 -2.07 -11.76 -18.49
C ALA A 135 -2.20 -12.58 -19.77
N PRO A 136 -1.28 -12.54 -20.75
CA PRO A 136 -1.41 -13.38 -21.94
C PRO A 136 -1.44 -14.86 -21.60
N GLN A 137 -0.59 -15.31 -20.69
CA GLN A 137 -0.55 -16.71 -20.28
C GLN A 137 -1.85 -17.15 -19.61
N ALA A 138 -2.36 -16.33 -18.69
CA ALA A 138 -3.55 -16.68 -17.92
C ALA A 138 -4.84 -16.58 -18.73
N LEU A 139 -4.94 -15.59 -19.62
CA LEU A 139 -6.19 -15.25 -20.30
C LEU A 139 -6.31 -15.84 -21.70
N VAL A 140 -5.22 -16.18 -22.37
CA VAL A 140 -5.22 -16.66 -23.74
C VAL A 140 -4.77 -18.11 -23.84
N VAL A 141 -3.68 -18.47 -23.17
CA VAL A 141 -3.08 -19.80 -23.24
C VAL A 141 -3.68 -20.73 -22.18
N GLY A 142 -3.81 -20.23 -20.99
CA GLY A 142 -4.32 -20.99 -19.87
C GLY A 142 -5.82 -21.06 -19.86
#